data_a897c85e909d3779cfb09d40e4e894e1
#
_entry.id   a897c85e909d3779cfb09d40e4e894e1
#
_cell.length_a   1.000
_cell.length_b   1.000
_cell.length_c   1.000
_cell.angle_alpha   90.00
_cell.angle_beta   90.00
_cell.angle_gamma   90.00
#
_symmetry.space_group_name_H-M   'P 1'
#
loop_
_entity.id
_entity.type
_entity.pdbx_description
1 polymer ?
#
loop_
_entity_poly.entity_id
_entity_poly.type
_entity_poly.pdbx_seq_one_letter_code
_entity_poly.pdbx_strand_id
1 'polypeptide(L)'
;MKPELRAALAEKGRCDLPGVLLAAAECAPLAKTGGLADVVGTLPKSLAALGFDARIITPYHRVIKEKYASQVTHLTDFYIDLGWRHQYVGIERLLLDGIVIYLVDN
;
A
#
# COMPACT_ATOMS: atom_id res chain seq x y z
N MET A 1 16.71 1.77 -1.25
CA MET A 1 15.38 2.28 -0.86
C MET A 1 15.45 3.79 -0.69
N LYS A 2 14.47 4.50 -1.22
CA LYS A 2 14.42 5.96 -1.08
C LYS A 2 14.22 6.39 0.37
N PRO A 3 14.81 7.53 0.81
CA PRO A 3 14.67 7.99 2.20
C PRO A 3 13.22 8.17 2.65
N GLU A 4 12.35 8.67 1.78
CA GLU A 4 10.94 8.90 2.11
C GLU A 4 10.22 7.59 2.45
N LEU A 5 10.50 6.55 1.68
CA LEU A 5 9.88 5.24 1.90
C LEU A 5 10.42 4.60 3.17
N ARG A 6 11.73 4.75 3.41
CA ARG A 6 12.35 4.23 4.64
C ARG A 6 11.76 4.91 5.87
N ALA A 7 11.59 6.22 5.82
CA ALA A 7 10.98 6.97 6.93
C ALA A 7 9.54 6.50 7.19
N ALA A 8 8.77 6.26 6.12
CA ALA A 8 7.41 5.76 6.26
C ALA A 8 7.36 4.38 6.90
N LEU A 9 8.31 3.50 6.56
CA LEU A 9 8.39 2.16 7.14
C LEU A 9 8.73 2.19 8.62
N ALA A 10 9.52 3.17 9.05
CA ALA A 10 9.96 3.30 10.44
C ALA A 10 8.98 4.07 11.33
N GLU A 11 8.04 4.80 10.75
CA GLU A 11 7.27 5.84 11.45
C GLU A 11 6.48 5.36 12.66
N LYS A 12 6.13 4.10 12.75
CA LYS A 12 5.35 3.58 13.87
C LYS A 12 6.17 2.71 14.82
N GLY A 13 7.49 2.84 14.75
CA GLY A 13 8.38 2.07 15.61
C GLY A 13 8.32 0.57 15.32
N ARG A 14 7.95 0.19 14.10
CA ARG A 14 7.81 -1.22 13.72
C ARG A 14 8.92 -1.73 12.82
N CYS A 15 9.97 -0.94 12.63
CA CYS A 15 11.07 -1.34 11.75
C CYS A 15 11.87 -2.54 12.27
N ASP A 16 11.71 -2.90 13.54
CA ASP A 16 12.34 -4.05 14.18
C ASP A 16 11.51 -5.33 14.11
N LEU A 17 10.25 -5.25 13.64
CA LEU A 17 9.38 -6.40 13.51
C LEU A 17 9.57 -7.08 12.14
N PRO A 18 9.35 -8.41 12.06
CA PRO A 18 9.34 -9.06 10.76
C PRO A 18 8.29 -8.43 9.85
N GLY A 19 8.73 -7.98 8.68
CA GLY A 19 7.86 -7.30 7.73
C GLY A 19 7.25 -8.27 6.71
N VAL A 20 5.97 -8.07 6.41
CA VAL A 20 5.26 -8.79 5.34
C VAL A 20 4.58 -7.76 4.46
N LEU A 21 4.89 -7.77 3.17
CA LEU A 21 4.24 -6.90 2.20
C LEU A 21 3.37 -7.75 1.28
N LEU A 22 2.06 -7.49 1.32
CA LEU A 22 1.09 -8.17 0.47
C LEU A 22 0.86 -7.33 -0.78
N ALA A 23 1.32 -7.81 -1.93
CA ALA A 23 1.13 -7.15 -3.21
C ALA A 23 -0.07 -7.78 -3.92
N ALA A 24 -1.12 -7.02 -4.16
CA ALA A 24 -2.35 -7.53 -4.76
C ALA A 24 -3.02 -6.50 -5.66
N ALA A 25 -3.78 -6.99 -6.64
CA ALA A 25 -4.50 -6.12 -7.57
C ALA A 25 -5.70 -5.44 -6.92
N GLU A 26 -6.21 -5.99 -5.83
CA GLU A 26 -7.37 -5.44 -5.11
C GLU A 26 -7.29 -5.73 -3.62
N CYS A 27 -8.02 -4.95 -2.82
CA CYS A 27 -8.06 -5.08 -1.38
C CYS A 27 -9.39 -4.55 -0.85
N ALA A 28 -10.14 -5.35 -0.10
CA ALA A 28 -11.35 -4.88 0.55
C ALA A 28 -11.00 -4.00 1.77
N PRO A 29 -11.77 -2.97 2.10
CA PRO A 29 -12.95 -2.48 1.39
C PRO A 29 -12.66 -1.48 0.28
N LEU A 30 -11.39 -1.26 -0.06
CA LEU A 30 -10.96 -0.20 -1.00
C LEU A 30 -11.43 -0.47 -2.43
N ALA A 31 -11.12 -1.65 -2.93
CA ALA A 31 -11.53 -2.10 -4.25
C ALA A 31 -11.75 -3.60 -4.19
N LYS A 32 -12.94 -4.05 -4.56
CA LYS A 32 -13.31 -5.45 -4.44
C LYS A 32 -14.09 -5.91 -5.68
N THR A 33 -13.59 -6.95 -6.33
CA THR A 33 -14.29 -7.63 -7.42
C THR A 33 -14.48 -9.12 -7.13
N GLY A 34 -13.83 -9.65 -6.08
CA GLY A 34 -13.93 -11.08 -5.76
C GLY A 34 -13.25 -11.43 -4.44
N GLY A 35 -13.01 -12.73 -4.25
CA GLY A 35 -12.48 -13.27 -3.00
C GLY A 35 -11.06 -12.87 -2.65
N LEU A 36 -10.24 -12.52 -3.65
CA LEU A 36 -8.89 -12.03 -3.40
C LEU A 36 -8.90 -10.77 -2.53
N ALA A 37 -9.80 -9.84 -2.83
CA ALA A 37 -9.90 -8.61 -2.06
C ALA A 37 -10.22 -8.87 -0.59
N ASP A 38 -11.06 -9.86 -0.30
CA ASP A 38 -11.41 -10.22 1.08
C ASP A 38 -10.21 -10.78 1.85
N VAL A 39 -9.41 -11.63 1.22
CA VAL A 39 -8.21 -12.19 1.83
C VAL A 39 -7.20 -11.08 2.11
N VAL A 40 -6.93 -10.23 1.13
CA VAL A 40 -5.97 -9.12 1.26
C VAL A 40 -6.44 -8.10 2.30
N GLY A 41 -7.74 -7.90 2.44
CA GLY A 41 -8.31 -7.00 3.44
C GLY A 41 -8.30 -7.54 4.85
N THR A 42 -8.15 -8.85 5.04
CA THR A 42 -8.27 -9.52 6.34
C THR A 42 -6.94 -10.04 6.87
N LEU A 43 -6.14 -10.65 6.01
CA LEU A 43 -4.90 -11.32 6.40
C LEU A 43 -3.90 -10.40 7.14
N PRO A 44 -3.69 -9.14 6.73
CA PRO A 44 -2.75 -8.27 7.44
C PRO A 44 -3.10 -8.05 8.90
N LYS A 45 -4.39 -7.98 9.23
CA LYS A 45 -4.84 -7.82 10.62
C LYS A 45 -4.49 -9.05 11.46
N SER A 46 -4.66 -10.22 10.89
CA SER A 46 -4.30 -11.47 11.57
C SER A 46 -2.78 -11.58 11.76
N LEU A 47 -2.01 -11.20 10.75
CA LEU A 47 -0.56 -11.18 10.84
C LEU A 47 -0.06 -10.17 11.88
N ALA A 48 -0.69 -9.00 11.95
CA ALA A 48 -0.35 -7.99 12.95
C ALA A 48 -0.59 -8.52 14.37
N ALA A 49 -1.67 -9.25 14.57
CA ALA A 49 -1.98 -9.87 15.85
C ALA A 49 -0.94 -10.92 16.26
N LEU A 50 -0.25 -11.51 15.29
CA LEU A 50 0.83 -12.49 15.52
C LEU A 50 2.22 -11.83 15.68
N GLY A 51 2.29 -10.50 15.64
CA GLY A 51 3.55 -9.77 15.83
C GLY A 51 4.30 -9.44 14.55
N PHE A 52 3.66 -9.49 13.38
CA PHE A 52 4.26 -9.08 12.12
C PHE A 52 3.89 -7.65 11.77
N ASP A 53 4.82 -6.93 11.11
CA ASP A 53 4.49 -5.66 10.48
C ASP A 53 3.96 -5.93 9.07
N ALA A 54 2.65 -6.12 8.98
CA ALA A 54 1.99 -6.46 7.72
C ALA A 54 1.48 -5.22 7.03
N ARG A 55 1.87 -5.02 5.77
CA ARG A 55 1.44 -3.90 4.94
C ARG A 55 0.98 -4.39 3.59
N ILE A 56 0.24 -3.54 2.88
CA ILE A 56 -0.35 -3.88 1.59
C ILE A 56 0.18 -2.92 0.54
N ILE A 57 0.40 -3.40 -0.68
CA ILE A 57 0.60 -2.55 -1.85
C ILE A 57 -0.37 -2.97 -2.93
N THR A 58 -1.12 -2.01 -3.47
CA THR A 58 -2.18 -2.24 -4.46
C THR A 58 -2.27 -1.04 -5.40
N PRO A 59 -2.79 -1.20 -6.63
CA PRO A 59 -2.98 -0.06 -7.52
C PRO A 59 -3.94 0.98 -6.93
N TYR A 60 -3.70 2.24 -7.25
CA TYR A 60 -4.56 3.34 -6.83
C TYR A 60 -5.75 3.46 -7.79
N HIS A 61 -6.70 2.56 -7.65
CA HIS A 61 -7.90 2.52 -8.50
C HIS A 61 -8.75 3.77 -8.37
N ARG A 62 -9.49 4.10 -9.41
CA ARG A 62 -10.36 5.28 -9.42
C ARG A 62 -11.33 5.27 -8.23
N VAL A 63 -11.92 4.12 -7.91
CA VAL A 63 -12.86 4.00 -6.79
C VAL A 63 -12.21 4.40 -5.47
N ILE A 64 -10.92 4.13 -5.30
CA ILE A 64 -10.17 4.53 -4.11
C ILE A 64 -9.94 6.04 -4.13
N LYS A 65 -9.56 6.60 -5.28
CA LYS A 65 -9.35 8.04 -5.44
C LYS A 65 -10.61 8.83 -5.07
N GLU A 66 -11.76 8.37 -5.53
CA GLU A 66 -13.03 9.04 -5.28
C GLU A 66 -13.43 9.02 -3.80
N LYS A 67 -13.09 7.96 -3.09
CA LYS A 67 -13.57 7.73 -1.73
C LYS A 67 -12.56 8.13 -0.65
N TYR A 68 -11.27 7.98 -0.91
CA TYR A 68 -10.23 8.11 0.11
C TYR A 68 -9.18 9.19 -0.16
N ALA A 69 -9.32 9.97 -1.22
CA ALA A 69 -8.29 10.96 -1.61
C ALA A 69 -7.88 11.89 -0.47
N SER A 70 -8.83 12.30 0.37
CA SER A 70 -8.54 13.20 1.49
C SER A 70 -7.72 12.56 2.61
N GLN A 71 -7.65 11.23 2.64
CA GLN A 71 -6.94 10.47 3.66
C GLN A 71 -5.60 9.95 3.17
N VAL A 72 -5.31 10.14 1.89
CA VAL A 72 -4.10 9.63 1.24
C VAL A 72 -3.00 10.67 1.29
N THR A 73 -1.79 10.22 1.64
CA THR A 73 -0.59 11.06 1.69
C THR A 73 0.38 10.62 0.62
N HIS A 74 0.92 11.58 -0.14
CA HIS A 74 1.93 11.29 -1.14
C HIS A 74 3.26 10.96 -0.46
N LEU A 75 3.87 9.83 -0.81
CA LEU A 75 5.16 9.42 -0.27
C LEU A 75 6.31 9.77 -1.20
N THR A 76 6.26 9.27 -2.41
CA THR A 76 7.35 9.43 -3.37
C THR A 76 6.83 9.21 -4.78
N ASP A 77 7.63 9.60 -5.75
CA ASP A 77 7.37 9.29 -7.14
C ASP A 77 8.68 9.12 -7.90
N PHE A 78 8.61 8.44 -9.01
CA PHE A 78 9.75 8.20 -9.87
C PHE A 78 9.27 7.80 -11.25
N TYR A 79 10.22 7.68 -12.19
CA TYR A 79 9.93 7.19 -13.54
C TYR A 79 10.69 5.91 -13.77
N ILE A 80 10.07 5.00 -14.52
CA ILE A 80 10.71 3.77 -14.96
C ILE A 80 10.74 3.74 -16.47
N ASP A 81 11.81 3.18 -17.04
CA ASP A 81 11.95 3.03 -18.48
C ASP A 81 11.49 1.63 -18.87
N LEU A 82 10.45 1.57 -19.72
CA LEU A 82 9.89 0.34 -20.25
C LEU A 82 10.21 0.28 -21.76
N GLY A 83 11.51 0.20 -22.09
CA GLY A 83 11.96 0.21 -23.47
C GLY A 83 11.66 1.55 -24.16
N TRP A 84 10.59 1.61 -24.95
CA TRP A 84 10.19 2.81 -25.69
C TRP A 84 9.41 3.82 -24.84
N ARG A 85 9.08 3.47 -23.60
CA ARG A 85 8.15 4.26 -22.77
C ARG A 85 8.81 4.68 -21.46
N HIS A 86 8.61 5.94 -21.11
CA HIS A 86 9.04 6.52 -19.83
C HIS A 86 7.80 6.68 -18.96
N GLN A 87 7.64 5.81 -17.96
CA GLN A 87 6.41 5.70 -17.18
C GLN A 87 6.56 6.32 -15.81
N TYR A 88 5.64 7.22 -15.48
CA TYR A 88 5.50 7.78 -14.13
C TYR A 88 4.96 6.73 -13.17
N VAL A 89 5.53 6.70 -11.96
CA VAL A 89 5.03 5.88 -10.86
C VAL A 89 5.00 6.72 -9.60
N GLY A 90 3.81 6.89 -9.03
CA GLY A 90 3.63 7.54 -7.74
C GLY A 90 3.30 6.50 -6.69
N ILE A 91 3.83 6.68 -5.48
CA ILE A 91 3.50 5.85 -4.33
C ILE A 91 2.79 6.73 -3.31
N GLU A 92 1.55 6.39 -3.05
CA GLU A 92 0.71 7.05 -2.07
C GLU A 92 0.54 6.15 -0.84
N ARG A 93 0.19 6.74 0.28
CA ARG A 93 0.04 6.02 1.55
C ARG A 93 -1.33 6.29 2.14
N LEU A 94 -1.98 5.21 2.59
CA LEU A 94 -3.25 5.27 3.30
C LEU A 94 -3.15 4.39 4.54
N LEU A 95 -3.60 4.93 5.67
CA LEU A 95 -3.74 4.14 6.90
C LEU A 95 -5.20 3.78 7.07
N LEU A 96 -5.50 2.49 7.10
CA LEU A 96 -6.86 1.99 7.25
C LEU A 96 -6.89 0.87 8.29
N ASP A 97 -7.69 1.07 9.35
CA ASP A 97 -7.81 0.10 10.45
C ASP A 97 -6.47 -0.35 11.02
N GLY A 98 -5.51 0.59 11.13
CA GLY A 98 -4.19 0.32 11.67
C GLY A 98 -3.22 -0.34 10.70
N ILE A 99 -3.63 -0.60 9.45
CA ILE A 99 -2.79 -1.21 8.42
C ILE A 99 -2.35 -0.15 7.42
N VAL A 100 -1.05 -0.10 7.16
CA VAL A 100 -0.48 0.80 6.15
C VAL A 100 -0.69 0.19 4.76
N ILE A 101 -1.29 0.96 3.88
CA ILE A 101 -1.55 0.56 2.50
C ILE A 101 -0.83 1.51 1.56
N TYR A 102 0.04 0.98 0.72
CA TYR A 102 0.69 1.74 -0.33
C TYR A 102 -0.14 1.62 -1.60
N LEU A 103 -0.39 2.77 -2.23
CA LEU A 103 -1.20 2.87 -3.44
C LEU A 103 -0.31 3.30 -4.60
N VAL A 104 -0.25 2.49 -5.63
CA VAL A 104 0.59 2.76 -6.80
C VAL A 104 -0.23 3.51 -7.84
N ASP A 105 0.17 4.75 -8.10
CA ASP A 105 -0.47 5.63 -9.07
C ASP A 105 0.40 5.76 -10.32
N ASN A 106 -0.19 5.50 -11.48
CA ASN A 106 0.54 5.63 -12.75
C ASN A 106 -0.35 6.05 -13.93
#